data_1416281559128073f7b43616add1228b
#
_entry.id   1416281559128073f7b43616add1228b
#
_cell.length_a   1.000
_cell.length_b   1.000
_cell.length_c   1.000
_cell.angle_alpha   90.00
_cell.angle_beta   90.00
_cell.angle_gamma   90.00
#
_symmetry.space_group_name_H-M   'P 1'
#
loop_
_entity.id
_entity.type
_entity.pdbx_description
1 polymer ?
#
loop_
_entity_poly.entity_id
_entity_poly.type
_entity_poly.pdbx_seq_one_letter_code
_entity_poly.pdbx_strand_id
1 'polypeptide(L)'
;SRHKDMQEGELTKLRARLVCEPALAYSAREIGLSDYLLLGHGEAITGGRNRDSILSDAMEALIGAIYLDGGLTNAKEFIEKHVLNNIEHKKLFFDSKTIFQEMVQSDNMGTISYKLLAEYGPDHDKKFKEAVYIGEKEYGVGEGHTKKAAEQVAAYNGILKLKAESAEGGLCT
;
A
#
# COMPACT_ATOMS: atom_id res chain seq x y z
N SER A 1 14.47 -3.59 20.01
CA SER A 1 13.26 -4.01 19.29
C SER A 1 12.19 -2.95 19.54
N ARG A 2 11.63 -2.37 18.46
CA ARG A 2 10.62 -1.29 18.52
C ARG A 2 9.23 -1.76 18.92
N HIS A 3 9.00 -3.07 19.04
CA HIS A 3 7.67 -3.67 19.29
C HIS A 3 7.73 -4.72 20.40
N LYS A 4 8.28 -4.36 21.58
CA LYS A 4 8.45 -5.28 22.71
C LYS A 4 7.13 -5.75 23.35
N ASP A 5 6.05 -5.01 23.14
CA ASP A 5 4.76 -5.24 23.79
C ASP A 5 3.74 -5.96 22.89
N MET A 6 4.12 -6.29 21.63
CA MET A 6 3.26 -7.01 20.70
C MET A 6 3.31 -8.52 20.95
N GLN A 7 2.15 -9.17 20.89
CA GLN A 7 2.06 -10.63 20.95
C GLN A 7 2.66 -11.29 19.69
N GLU A 8 3.11 -12.54 19.81
CA GLU A 8 3.74 -13.28 18.71
C GLU A 8 2.88 -13.34 17.44
N GLY A 9 1.56 -13.54 17.61
CA GLY A 9 0.62 -13.56 16.48
C GLY A 9 0.50 -12.22 15.76
N GLU A 10 0.62 -11.10 16.48
CA GLU A 10 0.60 -9.76 15.90
C GLU A 10 1.90 -9.46 15.15
N LEU A 11 3.05 -9.86 15.71
CA LEU A 11 4.35 -9.74 15.06
C LEU A 11 4.42 -10.55 13.76
N THR A 12 3.84 -11.75 13.76
CA THR A 12 3.76 -12.61 12.56
C THR A 12 2.90 -11.95 11.47
N LYS A 13 1.76 -11.41 11.83
CA LYS A 13 0.89 -10.66 10.90
C LYS A 13 1.58 -9.39 10.38
N LEU A 14 2.24 -8.62 11.25
CA LEU A 14 2.98 -7.42 10.86
C LEU A 14 4.10 -7.76 9.88
N ARG A 15 4.89 -8.80 10.16
CA ARG A 15 5.93 -9.27 9.25
C ARG A 15 5.35 -9.61 7.88
N ALA A 16 4.30 -10.43 7.83
CA ALA A 16 3.67 -10.83 6.58
C ALA A 16 3.19 -9.62 5.74
N ARG A 17 2.65 -8.59 6.39
CA ARG A 17 2.20 -7.36 5.73
C ARG A 17 3.35 -6.51 5.18
N LEU A 18 4.49 -6.49 5.85
CA LEU A 18 5.65 -5.68 5.44
C LEU A 18 6.43 -6.29 4.27
N VAL A 19 6.31 -7.61 4.06
CA VAL A 19 7.03 -8.33 3.00
C VAL A 19 6.09 -9.00 1.99
N CYS A 20 4.80 -8.65 1.98
CA CYS A 20 3.89 -9.11 0.94
C CYS A 20 4.18 -8.41 -0.40
N GLU A 21 3.76 -9.04 -1.50
CA GLU A 21 3.95 -8.54 -2.87
C GLU A 21 3.65 -7.04 -3.02
N PRO A 22 2.47 -6.50 -2.61
CA PRO A 22 2.20 -5.08 -2.76
C PRO A 22 3.16 -4.19 -1.95
N ALA A 23 3.60 -4.62 -0.76
CA ALA A 23 4.49 -3.84 0.09
C ALA A 23 5.90 -3.75 -0.49
N LEU A 24 6.43 -4.86 -1.00
CA LEU A 24 7.72 -4.89 -1.66
C LEU A 24 7.69 -4.15 -2.99
N ALA A 25 6.61 -4.29 -3.79
CA ALA A 25 6.41 -3.54 -5.02
C ALA A 25 6.35 -2.02 -4.75
N TYR A 26 5.65 -1.60 -3.70
CA TYR A 26 5.66 -0.20 -3.27
C TYR A 26 7.08 0.30 -2.96
N SER A 27 7.84 -0.46 -2.17
CA SER A 27 9.23 -0.12 -1.83
C SER A 27 10.15 -0.11 -3.06
N ALA A 28 9.92 -1.01 -4.02
CA ALA A 28 10.65 -1.03 -5.29
C ALA A 28 10.41 0.24 -6.12
N ARG A 29 9.17 0.74 -6.14
CA ARG A 29 8.83 2.01 -6.81
C ARG A 29 9.46 3.22 -6.12
N GLU A 30 9.47 3.25 -4.78
CA GLU A 30 10.10 4.35 -4.04
C GLU A 30 11.58 4.52 -4.35
N ILE A 31 12.31 3.43 -4.63
CA ILE A 31 13.73 3.48 -5.00
C ILE A 31 13.95 3.55 -6.52
N GLY A 32 12.89 3.62 -7.33
CA GLY A 32 12.97 3.66 -8.79
C GLY A 32 13.49 2.36 -9.43
N LEU A 33 13.33 1.21 -8.76
CA LEU A 33 13.88 -0.08 -9.23
C LEU A 33 13.32 -0.47 -10.60
N SER A 34 12.08 -0.08 -10.92
CA SER A 34 11.44 -0.30 -12.21
C SER A 34 12.29 0.13 -13.40
N ASP A 35 13.01 1.24 -13.28
CA ASP A 35 13.76 1.84 -14.38
C ASP A 35 14.99 1.04 -14.76
N TYR A 36 15.50 0.23 -13.85
CA TYR A 36 16.70 -0.60 -14.02
C TYR A 36 16.38 -2.05 -14.44
N LEU A 37 15.10 -2.43 -14.52
CA LEU A 37 14.72 -3.78 -14.93
C LEU A 37 14.91 -4.01 -16.44
N LEU A 38 15.65 -5.05 -16.77
CA LEU A 38 15.78 -5.57 -18.12
C LEU A 38 14.68 -6.62 -18.35
N LEU A 39 13.62 -6.20 -19.06
CA LEU A 39 12.47 -7.06 -19.36
C LEU A 39 12.53 -7.57 -20.80
N GLY A 40 12.07 -8.79 -21.02
CA GLY A 40 11.81 -9.29 -22.35
C GLY A 40 10.75 -8.44 -23.07
N HIS A 41 10.78 -8.44 -24.41
CA HIS A 41 9.91 -7.59 -25.24
C HIS A 41 8.41 -7.76 -24.91
N GLY A 42 7.95 -8.99 -24.71
CA GLY A 42 6.55 -9.28 -24.35
C GLY A 42 6.14 -8.66 -23.00
N GLU A 43 6.96 -8.80 -21.96
CA GLU A 43 6.70 -8.20 -20.65
C GLU A 43 6.77 -6.67 -20.69
N ALA A 44 7.70 -6.10 -21.45
CA ALA A 44 7.82 -4.66 -21.60
C ALA A 44 6.56 -4.04 -22.24
N ILE A 45 6.01 -4.66 -23.29
CA ILE A 45 4.81 -4.19 -23.99
C ILE A 45 3.55 -4.32 -23.12
N THR A 46 3.47 -5.38 -22.30
CA THR A 46 2.29 -5.64 -21.46
C THR A 46 2.33 -4.90 -20.12
N GLY A 47 3.20 -3.90 -19.97
CA GLY A 47 3.28 -3.10 -18.74
C GLY A 47 3.97 -3.81 -17.58
N GLY A 48 4.76 -4.86 -17.84
CA GLY A 48 5.44 -5.66 -16.82
C GLY A 48 6.33 -4.84 -15.88
N ARG A 49 6.90 -3.72 -16.36
CA ARG A 49 7.71 -2.79 -15.58
C ARG A 49 6.97 -2.20 -14.36
N ASN A 50 5.64 -2.11 -14.44
CA ASN A 50 4.79 -1.57 -13.37
C ASN A 50 4.00 -2.66 -12.62
N ARG A 51 4.20 -3.94 -12.97
CA ARG A 51 3.48 -5.06 -12.36
C ARG A 51 4.04 -5.37 -10.97
N ASP A 52 3.15 -5.46 -9.98
CA ASP A 52 3.53 -5.68 -8.57
C ASP A 52 4.35 -6.95 -8.38
N SER A 53 3.97 -8.06 -9.01
CA SER A 53 4.71 -9.32 -8.91
C SER A 53 6.16 -9.21 -9.42
N ILE A 54 6.39 -8.52 -10.54
CA ILE A 54 7.74 -8.33 -11.09
C ILE A 54 8.56 -7.40 -10.20
N LEU A 55 7.95 -6.35 -9.66
CA LEU A 55 8.64 -5.40 -8.78
C LEU A 55 8.96 -6.01 -7.41
N SER A 56 8.07 -6.82 -6.85
CA SER A 56 8.33 -7.53 -5.59
C SER A 56 9.46 -8.56 -5.76
N ASP A 57 9.42 -9.37 -6.81
CA ASP A 57 10.47 -10.35 -7.11
C ASP A 57 11.83 -9.67 -7.33
N ALA A 58 11.84 -8.54 -8.05
CA ALA A 58 13.05 -7.74 -8.26
C ALA A 58 13.60 -7.17 -6.95
N MET A 59 12.73 -6.73 -6.02
CA MET A 59 13.15 -6.24 -4.71
C MET A 59 13.75 -7.37 -3.86
N GLU A 60 13.15 -8.55 -3.87
CA GLU A 60 13.70 -9.73 -3.19
C GLU A 60 15.06 -10.13 -3.76
N ALA A 61 15.17 -10.16 -5.10
CA ALA A 61 16.44 -10.45 -5.78
C ALA A 61 17.52 -9.42 -5.43
N LEU A 62 17.18 -8.13 -5.36
CA LEU A 62 18.11 -7.06 -4.97
C LEU A 62 18.60 -7.24 -3.53
N ILE A 63 17.70 -7.55 -2.60
CA ILE A 63 18.07 -7.83 -1.20
C ILE A 63 19.00 -9.06 -1.14
N GLY A 64 18.69 -10.11 -1.90
CA GLY A 64 19.52 -11.30 -2.01
C GLY A 64 20.92 -11.00 -2.56
N ALA A 65 21.01 -10.18 -3.61
CA ALA A 65 22.26 -9.75 -4.21
C ALA A 65 23.13 -8.94 -3.21
N ILE A 66 22.53 -7.99 -2.49
CA ILE A 66 23.23 -7.22 -1.44
C ILE A 66 23.75 -8.14 -0.34
N TYR A 67 22.96 -9.14 0.04
CA TYR A 67 23.37 -10.12 1.06
C TYR A 67 24.57 -10.96 0.59
N LEU A 68 24.55 -11.42 -0.65
CA LEU A 68 25.62 -12.25 -1.22
C LEU A 68 26.93 -11.47 -1.40
N ASP A 69 26.82 -10.20 -1.79
CA ASP A 69 27.99 -9.33 -2.02
C ASP A 69 28.55 -8.74 -0.72
N GLY A 70 27.68 -8.18 0.13
CA GLY A 70 28.06 -7.39 1.30
C GLY A 70 27.71 -8.00 2.66
N GLY A 71 27.10 -9.18 2.69
CA GLY A 71 26.71 -9.89 3.91
C GLY A 71 25.48 -9.33 4.60
N LEU A 72 25.17 -9.93 5.76
CA LEU A 72 23.94 -9.66 6.51
C LEU A 72 23.82 -8.19 6.96
N THR A 73 24.92 -7.55 7.34
CA THR A 73 24.89 -6.17 7.83
C THR A 73 24.39 -5.22 6.74
N ASN A 74 24.93 -5.30 5.53
CA ASN A 74 24.54 -4.45 4.41
C ASN A 74 23.09 -4.71 3.97
N ALA A 75 22.68 -5.98 3.91
CA ALA A 75 21.29 -6.34 3.60
C ALA A 75 20.32 -5.82 4.67
N LYS A 76 20.69 -5.92 5.94
CA LYS A 76 19.89 -5.38 7.05
C LYS A 76 19.73 -3.86 6.97
N GLU A 77 20.80 -3.13 6.73
CA GLU A 77 20.76 -1.66 6.56
C GLU A 77 19.87 -1.26 5.39
N PHE A 78 19.98 -1.97 4.26
CA PHE A 78 19.12 -1.74 3.10
C PHE A 78 17.64 -1.99 3.42
N ILE A 79 17.32 -3.11 4.07
CA ILE A 79 15.95 -3.46 4.47
C ILE A 79 15.40 -2.41 5.45
N GLU A 80 16.17 -2.03 6.47
CA GLU A 80 15.74 -1.02 7.46
C GLU A 80 15.45 0.33 6.80
N LYS A 81 16.26 0.72 5.82
CA LYS A 81 16.15 2.00 5.13
C LYS A 81 15.03 2.05 4.09
N HIS A 82 14.82 0.97 3.34
CA HIS A 82 13.95 1.00 2.15
C HIS A 82 12.69 0.13 2.27
N VAL A 83 12.70 -0.91 3.10
CA VAL A 83 11.55 -1.79 3.31
C VAL A 83 10.83 -1.49 4.61
N LEU A 84 11.57 -1.26 5.69
CA LEU A 84 11.02 -1.02 7.03
C LEU A 84 10.91 0.48 7.39
N ASN A 85 11.17 1.37 6.44
CA ASN A 85 10.90 2.78 6.61
C ASN A 85 9.37 3.03 6.63
N ASN A 86 8.94 4.05 7.36
CA ASN A 86 7.54 4.47 7.41
C ASN A 86 6.53 3.33 7.65
N ILE A 87 6.86 2.40 8.56
CA ILE A 87 6.02 1.22 8.86
C ILE A 87 4.57 1.62 9.17
N GLU A 88 4.36 2.69 9.95
CA GLU A 88 3.04 3.19 10.31
C GLU A 88 2.25 3.62 9.06
N HIS A 89 2.89 4.31 8.12
CA HIS A 89 2.28 4.74 6.88
C HIS A 89 1.94 3.55 5.97
N LYS A 90 2.89 2.62 5.83
CA LYS A 90 2.68 1.38 5.06
C LYS A 90 1.55 0.54 5.67
N LYS A 91 1.53 0.37 6.99
CA LYS A 91 0.45 -0.31 7.69
C LYS A 91 -0.90 0.37 7.42
N LEU A 92 -0.95 1.70 7.58
CA LEU A 92 -2.16 2.48 7.30
C LEU A 92 -2.63 2.30 5.85
N PHE A 93 -1.72 2.30 4.90
CA PHE A 93 -2.03 2.12 3.48
C PHE A 93 -2.53 0.69 3.18
N PHE A 94 -1.81 -0.35 3.63
CA PHE A 94 -2.15 -1.74 3.30
C PHE A 94 -3.36 -2.28 4.06
N ASP A 95 -3.68 -1.73 5.22
CA ASP A 95 -4.85 -2.09 6.03
C ASP A 95 -5.98 -1.08 5.92
N SER A 96 -5.90 -0.12 4.98
CA SER A 96 -6.79 1.04 4.94
C SER A 96 -8.27 0.67 4.92
N LYS A 97 -8.69 -0.37 4.21
CA LYS A 97 -10.10 -0.79 4.19
C LYS A 97 -10.58 -1.26 5.57
N THR A 98 -9.75 -2.05 6.27
CA THR A 98 -10.06 -2.55 7.62
C THR A 98 -10.06 -1.39 8.63
N ILE A 99 -9.03 -0.55 8.61
CA ILE A 99 -8.89 0.60 9.52
C ILE A 99 -10.04 1.60 9.28
N PHE A 100 -10.39 1.89 8.02
CA PHE A 100 -11.49 2.78 7.69
C PHE A 100 -12.83 2.23 8.21
N GLN A 101 -13.04 0.93 8.06
CA GLN A 101 -14.22 0.25 8.58
C GLN A 101 -14.30 0.33 10.10
N GLU A 102 -13.20 0.07 10.81
CA GLU A 102 -13.13 0.17 12.26
C GLU A 102 -13.42 1.59 12.76
N MET A 103 -12.84 2.62 12.11
CA MET A 103 -13.09 4.03 12.43
C MET A 103 -14.57 4.41 12.26
N VAL A 104 -15.16 4.06 11.12
CA VAL A 104 -16.56 4.36 10.83
C VAL A 104 -17.52 3.66 11.79
N GLN A 105 -17.21 2.41 12.16
CA GLN A 105 -18.00 1.64 13.12
C GLN A 105 -17.88 2.18 14.55
N SER A 106 -16.66 2.54 15.00
CA SER A 106 -16.45 3.09 16.34
C SER A 106 -17.22 4.37 16.59
N ASP A 107 -17.31 5.22 15.56
CA ASP A 107 -17.96 6.52 15.64
C ASP A 107 -19.45 6.49 15.19
N ASN A 108 -19.98 5.29 14.88
CA ASN A 108 -21.36 5.09 14.39
C ASN A 108 -21.74 6.00 13.21
N MET A 109 -20.80 6.25 12.29
CA MET A 109 -20.97 7.24 11.21
C MET A 109 -21.90 6.77 10.07
N GLY A 110 -22.24 5.48 10.01
CA GLY A 110 -23.16 4.92 9.01
C GLY A 110 -22.57 3.76 8.20
N THR A 111 -23.16 3.49 7.05
CA THR A 111 -22.79 2.36 6.19
C THR A 111 -21.73 2.77 5.18
N ILE A 112 -20.67 1.95 5.05
CA ILE A 112 -19.63 2.14 4.05
C ILE A 112 -20.06 1.50 2.73
N SER A 113 -19.83 2.20 1.63
CA SER A 113 -19.97 1.67 0.29
C SER A 113 -18.85 2.15 -0.62
N TYR A 114 -18.47 1.29 -1.58
CA TYR A 114 -17.51 1.62 -2.64
C TYR A 114 -18.26 1.71 -3.97
N LYS A 115 -17.94 2.72 -4.78
CA LYS A 115 -18.55 2.92 -6.08
C LYS A 115 -17.50 3.12 -7.15
N LEU A 116 -17.60 2.34 -8.21
CA LEU A 116 -16.77 2.52 -9.41
C LEU A 116 -17.18 3.83 -10.09
N LEU A 117 -16.27 4.78 -10.17
CA LEU A 117 -16.49 6.07 -10.83
C LEU A 117 -16.10 6.03 -12.30
N ALA A 118 -15.01 5.34 -12.63
CA ALA A 118 -14.51 5.22 -13.98
C ALA A 118 -13.64 3.97 -14.18
N GLU A 119 -13.63 3.50 -15.42
CA GLU A 119 -12.75 2.44 -15.91
C GLU A 119 -12.17 2.93 -17.23
N TYR A 120 -10.85 2.98 -17.35
CA TYR A 120 -10.18 3.55 -18.52
C TYR A 120 -8.81 2.91 -18.76
N GLY A 121 -8.24 3.18 -19.91
CA GLY A 121 -6.99 2.59 -20.38
C GLY A 121 -7.22 1.35 -21.24
N PRO A 122 -6.18 0.91 -21.99
CA PRO A 122 -6.24 -0.30 -22.79
C PRO A 122 -6.27 -1.55 -21.90
N ASP A 123 -6.72 -2.68 -22.44
CA ASP A 123 -6.91 -3.93 -21.67
C ASP A 123 -5.64 -4.39 -20.92
N HIS A 124 -4.46 -4.11 -21.47
CA HIS A 124 -3.18 -4.48 -20.84
C HIS A 124 -2.66 -3.46 -19.81
N ASP A 125 -3.30 -2.28 -19.69
CA ASP A 125 -2.98 -1.23 -18.72
C ASP A 125 -4.26 -0.56 -18.21
N LYS A 126 -5.25 -1.37 -17.85
CA LYS A 126 -6.53 -0.93 -17.38
C LYS A 126 -6.42 -0.29 -16.00
N LYS A 127 -7.09 0.84 -15.81
CA LYS A 127 -7.17 1.55 -14.55
C LYS A 127 -8.61 1.69 -14.11
N PHE A 128 -8.80 1.57 -12.82
CA PHE A 128 -10.09 1.72 -12.13
C PHE A 128 -10.01 2.92 -11.20
N LYS A 129 -11.06 3.70 -11.18
CA LYS A 129 -11.25 4.80 -10.24
C LYS A 129 -12.43 4.47 -9.35
N GLU A 130 -12.20 4.35 -8.06
CA GLU A 130 -13.19 4.01 -7.05
C GLU A 130 -13.32 5.14 -6.03
N ALA A 131 -14.52 5.33 -5.51
CA ALA A 131 -14.75 6.22 -4.38
C ALA A 131 -15.34 5.47 -3.20
N VAL A 132 -14.93 5.84 -1.98
CA VAL A 132 -15.53 5.34 -0.73
C VAL A 132 -16.49 6.37 -0.16
N TYR A 133 -17.65 5.88 0.26
CA TYR A 133 -18.74 6.67 0.85
C TYR A 133 -19.07 6.17 2.26
N ILE A 134 -19.49 7.09 3.12
CA ILE A 134 -20.21 6.80 4.36
C ILE A 134 -21.62 7.39 4.18
N GLY A 135 -22.63 6.53 4.08
CA GLY A 135 -23.95 6.94 3.63
C GLY A 135 -23.90 7.51 2.22
N GLU A 136 -24.24 8.79 2.07
CA GLU A 136 -24.22 9.50 0.77
C GLU A 136 -22.98 10.41 0.60
N LYS A 137 -22.20 10.65 1.66
CA LYS A 137 -21.04 11.55 1.64
C LYS A 137 -19.80 10.80 1.16
N GLU A 138 -19.11 11.37 0.15
CA GLU A 138 -17.82 10.87 -0.33
C GLU A 138 -16.70 11.25 0.65
N TYR A 139 -15.90 10.25 1.00
CA TYR A 139 -14.75 10.42 1.90
C TYR A 139 -13.41 10.30 1.22
N GLY A 140 -13.29 9.51 0.17
CA GLY A 140 -12.04 9.38 -0.56
C GLY A 140 -12.23 8.77 -1.94
N VAL A 141 -11.31 9.10 -2.84
CA VAL A 141 -11.23 8.56 -4.20
C VAL A 141 -9.86 7.93 -4.37
N GLY A 142 -9.80 6.80 -5.06
CA GLY A 142 -8.58 6.09 -5.35
C GLY A 142 -8.53 5.55 -6.76
N GLU A 143 -7.33 5.39 -7.29
CA GLU A 143 -7.08 4.80 -8.59
C GLU A 143 -6.12 3.63 -8.46
N GLY A 144 -6.29 2.61 -9.30
CA GLY A 144 -5.45 1.41 -9.30
C GLY A 144 -5.66 0.55 -10.53
N HIS A 145 -4.74 -0.38 -10.79
CA HIS A 145 -4.84 -1.34 -11.91
C HIS A 145 -5.85 -2.46 -11.65
N THR A 146 -6.40 -2.55 -10.47
CA THR A 146 -7.53 -3.43 -10.11
C THR A 146 -8.54 -2.65 -9.27
N LYS A 147 -9.81 -3.06 -9.29
CA LYS A 147 -10.85 -2.46 -8.42
C LYS A 147 -10.43 -2.50 -6.96
N LYS A 148 -9.88 -3.64 -6.50
CA LYS A 148 -9.39 -3.80 -5.13
C LYS A 148 -8.27 -2.82 -4.77
N ALA A 149 -7.35 -2.55 -5.69
CA ALA A 149 -6.28 -1.57 -5.48
C ALA A 149 -6.84 -0.15 -5.42
N ALA A 150 -7.78 0.20 -6.30
CA ALA A 150 -8.45 1.49 -6.30
C ALA A 150 -9.26 1.73 -5.01
N GLU A 151 -10.03 0.72 -4.55
CA GLU A 151 -10.75 0.76 -3.27
C GLU A 151 -9.81 0.95 -2.07
N GLN A 152 -8.65 0.30 -2.10
CA GLN A 152 -7.62 0.43 -1.06
C GLN A 152 -7.11 1.88 -0.95
N VAL A 153 -6.79 2.49 -2.10
CA VAL A 153 -6.38 3.90 -2.16
C VAL A 153 -7.52 4.83 -1.75
N ALA A 154 -8.76 4.54 -2.16
CA ALA A 154 -9.94 5.31 -1.76
C ALA A 154 -10.13 5.29 -0.23
N ALA A 155 -10.03 4.11 0.39
CA ALA A 155 -10.12 3.96 1.84
C ALA A 155 -9.00 4.70 2.56
N TYR A 156 -7.76 4.63 2.06
CA TYR A 156 -6.63 5.38 2.61
C TYR A 156 -6.87 6.88 2.61
N ASN A 157 -7.32 7.44 1.48
CA ASN A 157 -7.67 8.86 1.37
C ASN A 157 -8.85 9.23 2.27
N GLY A 158 -9.81 8.31 2.46
CA GLY A 158 -10.91 8.45 3.41
C GLY A 158 -10.42 8.55 4.86
N ILE A 159 -9.45 7.74 5.27
CA ILE A 159 -8.85 7.83 6.61
C ILE A 159 -8.16 9.18 6.82
N LEU A 160 -7.40 9.65 5.83
CA LEU A 160 -6.73 10.95 5.93
C LEU A 160 -7.73 12.09 6.12
N LYS A 161 -8.86 12.05 5.39
CA LYS A 161 -9.94 13.03 5.51
C LYS A 161 -10.63 12.96 6.88
N LEU A 162 -10.96 11.77 7.38
CA LEU A 162 -11.54 11.60 8.72
C LEU A 162 -10.62 12.15 9.82
N LYS A 163 -9.31 11.88 9.72
CA LYS A 163 -8.33 12.41 10.68
C LYS A 163 -8.24 13.94 10.64
N ALA A 164 -8.32 14.54 9.45
CA ALA A 164 -8.32 16.00 9.29
C ALA A 164 -9.59 16.62 9.90
N GLU A 165 -10.78 16.07 9.60
CA GLU A 165 -12.05 16.54 10.17
C GLU A 165 -12.07 16.42 11.71
N SER A 166 -11.49 15.35 12.26
CA SER A 166 -11.36 15.16 13.72
C SER A 166 -10.39 16.16 14.37
N ALA A 167 -9.34 16.55 13.68
CA ALA A 167 -8.38 17.55 14.17
C ALA A 167 -8.98 18.97 14.16
N GLU A 168 -9.79 19.31 13.16
CA GLU A 168 -10.47 20.60 13.07
C GLU A 168 -11.64 20.71 14.06
N GLY A 169 -12.38 19.62 14.33
CA GLY A 169 -13.48 19.58 15.31
C GLY A 169 -13.03 19.66 16.77
N GLY A 170 -11.76 19.38 17.07
CA GLY A 170 -11.16 19.47 18.42
C GLY A 170 -10.71 20.89 18.83
N LEU A 171 -10.81 21.87 17.97
CA LEU A 171 -10.40 23.28 18.23
C LEU A 171 -11.57 24.19 18.64
N CYS A 172 -12.78 23.66 18.79
CA CYS A 172 -13.98 24.38 19.21
C CYS A 172 -14.52 23.86 20.56
N THR A 173 -13.71 23.91 21.63
CA THR A 173 -14.21 23.87 23.04
C THR A 173 -13.32 24.72 23.93
#